data_6c7fdd22476c12b8929a8b5a7090f546
#
_entry.id   6c7fdd22476c12b8929a8b5a7090f546
#
_cell.length_a   1.000
_cell.length_b   1.000
_cell.length_c   1.000
_cell.angle_alpha   90.00
_cell.angle_beta   90.00
_cell.angle_gamma   90.00
#
_symmetry.space_group_name_H-M   'P 1'
#
loop_
_entity.id
_entity.type
_entity.pdbx_description
1 polymer ?
#
loop_
_entity_poly.entity_id
_entity_poly.type
_entity_poly.pdbx_seq_one_letter_code
_entity_poly.pdbx_strand_id
1 'polypeptide(L)'
;MSIEKQLEQMTLREKIGQLFTVGFPSRWPSEEFVQMVKEYKVGNVILFSHNVGSREELGKLNSYLIQLIERETGHIPFITIDEEGGVVSRLPKDLAVLPSAMAQAHCKERLEKGSRIVGEELKALGINFNLAPVLDINTNRKNPVIGIRSFGENADTVTECAKCAVRGYTKAGILCSGKHFPGHGDTDTDSHLALPLLKKSMEELEKEELKPFEDLIHA
;
A
#
# COMPACT_ATOMS: atom_id res chain seq x y z
N MET A 1 11.55 -21.08 12.48
CA MET A 1 10.24 -21.68 12.88
C MET A 1 9.30 -21.49 11.70
N SER A 2 8.45 -22.46 11.33
CA SER A 2 7.45 -22.22 10.26
C SER A 2 6.34 -21.28 10.76
N ILE A 3 5.62 -20.65 9.84
CA ILE A 3 4.51 -19.73 10.16
C ILE A 3 3.42 -20.45 10.96
N GLU A 4 3.10 -21.70 10.61
CA GLU A 4 2.11 -22.52 11.31
C GLU A 4 2.48 -22.72 12.78
N LYS A 5 3.75 -23.05 13.06
CA LYS A 5 4.23 -23.21 14.44
C LYS A 5 4.22 -21.90 15.22
N GLN A 6 4.48 -20.77 14.57
CA GLN A 6 4.33 -19.44 15.20
C GLN A 6 2.87 -19.18 15.56
N LEU A 7 1.95 -19.42 14.64
CA LEU A 7 0.51 -19.25 14.86
C LEU A 7 -0.02 -20.16 15.98
N GLU A 8 0.45 -21.39 16.10
CA GLU A 8 0.07 -22.31 17.20
C GLU A 8 0.49 -21.78 18.57
N GLN A 9 1.63 -21.09 18.65
CA GLN A 9 2.16 -20.55 19.91
C GLN A 9 1.54 -19.21 20.32
N MET A 10 0.93 -18.49 19.38
CA MET A 10 0.29 -17.20 19.66
C MET A 10 -1.00 -17.35 20.43
N THR A 11 -1.19 -16.48 21.41
CA THR A 11 -2.49 -16.28 22.09
C THR A 11 -3.51 -15.67 21.13
N LEU A 12 -4.79 -15.79 21.46
CA LEU A 12 -5.85 -15.14 20.66
C LEU A 12 -5.66 -13.63 20.57
N ARG A 13 -5.22 -12.98 21.65
CA ARG A 13 -4.93 -11.52 21.66
C ARG A 13 -3.83 -11.15 20.67
N GLU A 14 -2.75 -11.89 20.65
CA GLU A 14 -1.65 -11.69 19.71
C GLU A 14 -2.10 -11.89 18.26
N LYS A 15 -2.86 -12.96 18.00
CA LYS A 15 -3.43 -13.21 16.66
C LYS A 15 -4.32 -12.05 16.21
N ILE A 16 -5.21 -11.56 17.06
CA ILE A 16 -6.08 -10.42 16.77
C ILE A 16 -5.23 -9.16 16.53
N GLY A 17 -4.22 -8.89 17.37
CA GLY A 17 -3.33 -7.73 17.22
C GLY A 17 -2.62 -7.69 15.86
N GLN A 18 -2.25 -8.85 15.31
CA GLN A 18 -1.60 -8.92 13.99
C GLN A 18 -2.54 -8.59 12.81
N LEU A 19 -3.87 -8.63 13.01
CA LEU A 19 -4.85 -8.27 11.97
C LEU A 19 -5.01 -6.75 11.82
N PHE A 20 -4.48 -5.94 12.75
CA PHE A 20 -4.64 -4.50 12.73
C PHE A 20 -3.38 -3.81 12.19
N THR A 21 -3.61 -2.90 11.25
CA THR A 21 -2.64 -1.88 10.83
C THR A 21 -3.18 -0.52 11.26
N VAL A 22 -2.46 0.17 12.14
CA VAL A 22 -2.94 1.41 12.76
C VAL A 22 -2.02 2.59 12.45
N GLY A 23 -2.62 3.78 12.33
CA GLY A 23 -1.89 5.05 12.22
C GLY A 23 -1.90 5.81 13.54
N PHE A 24 -1.18 6.93 13.58
CA PHE A 24 -1.17 7.88 14.69
C PHE A 24 -1.14 9.32 14.14
N PRO A 25 -1.73 10.32 14.85
CA PRO A 25 -2.03 11.63 14.26
C PRO A 25 -0.84 12.60 14.24
N SER A 26 0.28 12.27 14.84
CA SER A 26 1.44 13.15 15.04
C SER A 26 2.67 12.65 14.27
N ARG A 27 3.73 13.46 14.26
CA ARG A 27 5.00 13.06 13.64
C ARG A 27 5.70 11.92 14.39
N TRP A 28 5.45 11.81 15.68
CA TRP A 28 6.00 10.78 16.56
C TRP A 28 4.87 10.11 17.35
N PRO A 29 4.91 8.78 17.61
CA PRO A 29 3.85 8.09 18.33
C PRO A 29 3.69 8.62 19.76
N SER A 30 2.44 8.78 20.18
CA SER A 30 2.11 9.21 21.55
C SER A 30 2.23 8.06 22.55
N GLU A 31 2.13 8.38 23.83
CA GLU A 31 2.11 7.36 24.90
C GLU A 31 0.90 6.42 24.76
N GLU A 32 -0.26 6.94 24.34
CA GLU A 32 -1.47 6.15 24.10
C GLU A 32 -1.24 5.12 22.97
N PHE A 33 -0.55 5.53 21.89
CA PHE A 33 -0.17 4.61 20.81
C PHE A 33 0.74 3.50 21.34
N VAL A 34 1.75 3.86 22.13
CA VAL A 34 2.68 2.90 22.76
C VAL A 34 1.93 1.93 23.67
N GLN A 35 1.01 2.42 24.50
CA GLN A 35 0.18 1.57 25.36
C GLN A 35 -0.73 0.64 24.56
N MET A 36 -1.34 1.14 23.47
CA MET A 36 -2.14 0.32 22.57
C MET A 36 -1.34 -0.86 21.99
N VAL A 37 -0.11 -0.62 21.53
CA VAL A 37 0.78 -1.69 21.04
C VAL A 37 1.06 -2.71 22.14
N LYS A 38 1.36 -2.26 23.35
CA LYS A 38 1.65 -3.15 24.50
C LYS A 38 0.44 -3.99 24.91
N GLU A 39 -0.72 -3.34 25.04
CA GLU A 39 -1.93 -3.95 25.58
C GLU A 39 -2.60 -4.86 24.56
N TYR A 40 -2.81 -4.36 23.33
CA TYR A 40 -3.58 -5.09 22.31
C TYR A 40 -2.71 -5.88 21.33
N LYS A 41 -1.37 -5.83 21.48
CA LYS A 41 -0.41 -6.53 20.61
C LYS A 41 -0.56 -6.15 19.13
N VAL A 42 -0.91 -4.88 18.86
CA VAL A 42 -1.02 -4.36 17.47
C VAL A 42 0.31 -4.55 16.76
N GLY A 43 0.25 -5.25 15.62
CA GLY A 43 1.43 -5.73 14.92
C GLY A 43 1.91 -4.86 13.77
N ASN A 44 1.09 -3.91 13.26
CA ASN A 44 1.43 -3.21 12.04
C ASN A 44 1.08 -1.72 12.10
N VAL A 45 1.78 -0.92 11.28
CA VAL A 45 1.63 0.55 11.25
C VAL A 45 1.45 1.03 9.82
N ILE A 46 0.55 2.02 9.64
CA ILE A 46 0.43 2.79 8.40
C ILE A 46 0.90 4.23 8.64
N LEU A 47 1.74 4.73 7.73
CA LEU A 47 2.27 6.08 7.74
C LEU A 47 1.54 6.97 6.74
N PHE A 48 1.24 8.18 7.16
CA PHE A 48 0.64 9.24 6.35
C PHE A 48 1.61 10.43 6.23
N SER A 49 1.29 11.40 5.38
CA SER A 49 2.13 12.58 5.13
C SER A 49 2.50 13.35 6.42
N HIS A 50 1.61 13.38 7.41
CA HIS A 50 1.87 14.07 8.68
C HIS A 50 2.89 13.35 9.57
N ASN A 51 3.15 12.06 9.35
CA ASN A 51 4.20 11.31 10.04
C ASN A 51 5.57 11.50 9.37
N VAL A 52 5.59 11.87 8.09
CA VAL A 52 6.82 11.94 7.29
C VAL A 52 7.50 13.30 7.48
N GLY A 53 8.72 13.26 7.96
CA GLY A 53 9.64 14.39 8.08
C GLY A 53 10.75 14.35 7.02
N SER A 54 11.97 14.69 7.42
CA SER A 54 13.16 14.45 6.62
C SER A 54 13.44 12.95 6.48
N ARG A 55 14.29 12.57 5.53
CA ARG A 55 14.77 11.18 5.35
C ARG A 55 15.31 10.60 6.69
N GLU A 56 16.09 11.38 7.41
CA GLU A 56 16.67 10.95 8.68
C GLU A 56 15.61 10.76 9.76
N GLU A 57 14.66 11.70 9.89
CA GLU A 57 13.56 11.61 10.86
C GLU A 57 12.67 10.40 10.60
N LEU A 58 12.34 10.15 9.33
CA LEU A 58 11.53 9.00 8.92
C LEU A 58 12.24 7.68 9.22
N GLY A 59 13.54 7.58 8.94
CA GLY A 59 14.33 6.40 9.29
C GLY A 59 14.40 6.15 10.80
N LYS A 60 14.55 7.20 11.62
CA LYS A 60 14.52 7.11 13.09
C LYS A 60 13.14 6.66 13.59
N LEU A 61 12.08 7.24 13.05
CA LEU A 61 10.70 6.86 13.38
C LEU A 61 10.45 5.38 13.11
N ASN A 62 10.78 4.91 11.92
CA ASN A 62 10.55 3.52 11.54
C ASN A 62 11.40 2.55 12.36
N SER A 63 12.66 2.89 12.63
CA SER A 63 13.52 2.10 13.53
C SER A 63 12.93 1.98 14.93
N TYR A 64 12.37 3.06 15.47
CA TYR A 64 11.69 3.05 16.77
C TYR A 64 10.43 2.17 16.75
N LEU A 65 9.58 2.31 15.71
CA LEU A 65 8.35 1.53 15.57
C LEU A 65 8.63 0.04 15.46
N ILE A 66 9.62 -0.34 14.67
CA ILE A 66 10.05 -1.74 14.51
C ILE A 66 10.50 -2.28 15.86
N GLN A 67 11.41 -1.62 16.57
CA GLN A 67 11.90 -2.07 17.86
C GLN A 67 10.79 -2.14 18.92
N LEU A 68 9.88 -1.17 18.96
CA LEU A 68 8.74 -1.18 19.85
C LEU A 68 7.86 -2.42 19.62
N ILE A 69 7.44 -2.63 18.37
CA ILE A 69 6.49 -3.70 18.04
C ILE A 69 7.14 -5.08 18.20
N GLU A 70 8.38 -5.26 17.73
CA GLU A 70 9.11 -6.51 17.94
C GLU A 70 9.26 -6.87 19.41
N ARG A 71 9.61 -5.89 20.24
CA ARG A 71 9.74 -6.11 21.69
C ARG A 71 8.42 -6.50 22.34
N GLU A 72 7.32 -5.87 21.95
CA GLU A 72 6.00 -6.09 22.59
C GLU A 72 5.22 -7.27 22.03
N THR A 73 5.46 -7.66 20.77
CA THR A 73 4.70 -8.72 20.09
C THR A 73 5.55 -9.96 19.77
N GLY A 74 6.87 -9.84 19.70
CA GLY A 74 7.77 -10.89 19.23
C GLY A 74 7.79 -11.06 17.71
N HIS A 75 7.14 -10.17 16.95
CA HIS A 75 7.01 -10.25 15.48
C HIS A 75 7.49 -8.98 14.80
N ILE A 76 8.08 -9.15 13.62
CA ILE A 76 8.47 -8.04 12.74
C ILE A 76 7.20 -7.38 12.20
N PRO A 77 7.01 -6.05 12.37
CA PRO A 77 5.83 -5.35 11.89
C PRO A 77 5.83 -5.17 10.38
N PHE A 78 4.64 -5.02 9.80
CA PHE A 78 4.51 -4.26 8.56
C PHE A 78 4.52 -2.77 8.88
N ILE A 79 5.49 -2.06 8.30
CA ILE A 79 5.48 -0.60 8.21
C ILE A 79 5.01 -0.26 6.82
N THR A 80 3.79 0.25 6.72
CA THR A 80 3.10 0.46 5.45
C THR A 80 2.98 1.93 5.10
N ILE A 81 2.91 2.21 3.80
CA ILE A 81 2.74 3.56 3.27
C ILE A 81 1.97 3.51 1.95
N ASP A 82 1.25 4.60 1.61
CA ASP A 82 0.72 4.83 0.28
C ASP A 82 1.74 5.61 -0.56
N GLU A 83 2.58 4.93 -1.30
CA GLU A 83 3.51 5.55 -2.25
C GLU A 83 3.17 5.06 -3.67
N GLU A 84 2.18 5.72 -4.29
CA GLU A 84 1.68 5.41 -5.63
C GLU A 84 2.46 6.17 -6.71
N GLY A 85 3.05 7.29 -6.32
CA GLY A 85 3.58 8.32 -7.19
C GLY A 85 2.55 9.41 -7.52
N GLY A 86 3.00 10.48 -8.17
CA GLY A 86 2.17 11.62 -8.53
C GLY A 86 1.52 12.29 -7.32
N VAL A 87 0.18 12.37 -7.33
CA VAL A 87 -0.59 13.07 -6.28
C VAL A 87 -0.66 12.29 -4.96
N VAL A 88 -0.38 10.98 -4.99
CA VAL A 88 -0.34 10.13 -3.80
C VAL A 88 1.10 9.68 -3.57
N SER A 89 1.91 10.61 -3.12
CA SER A 89 3.28 10.38 -2.68
C SER A 89 3.46 10.96 -1.28
N ARG A 90 4.13 10.21 -0.40
CA ARG A 90 4.36 10.58 1.00
C ARG A 90 5.84 10.81 1.29
N LEU A 91 6.72 10.42 0.37
CA LEU A 91 8.16 10.48 0.58
C LEU A 91 8.70 11.92 0.64
N PRO A 92 9.80 12.15 1.36
CA PRO A 92 10.56 13.40 1.28
C PRO A 92 10.98 13.72 -0.16
N LYS A 93 11.06 15.02 -0.49
CA LYS A 93 11.32 15.50 -1.85
C LYS A 93 12.70 15.18 -2.42
N ASP A 94 13.64 14.78 -1.57
CA ASP A 94 14.99 14.37 -1.92
C ASP A 94 15.10 12.88 -2.28
N LEU A 95 13.98 12.16 -2.23
CA LEU A 95 13.87 10.77 -2.64
C LEU A 95 13.25 10.64 -4.03
N ALA A 96 13.47 9.48 -4.67
CA ALA A 96 12.85 9.19 -5.95
C ALA A 96 11.34 9.02 -5.78
N VAL A 97 10.59 9.74 -6.61
CA VAL A 97 9.13 9.65 -6.69
C VAL A 97 8.73 9.35 -8.12
N LEU A 98 7.82 8.41 -8.31
CA LEU A 98 7.24 8.12 -9.61
C LEU A 98 6.22 9.22 -10.01
N PRO A 99 6.05 9.52 -11.30
CA PRO A 99 4.92 10.33 -11.74
C PRO A 99 3.59 9.60 -11.47
N SER A 100 2.45 10.23 -11.79
CA SER A 100 1.14 9.57 -11.67
C SER A 100 1.10 8.26 -12.48
N ALA A 101 0.30 7.28 -12.03
CA ALA A 101 0.21 5.98 -12.70
C ALA A 101 -0.17 6.12 -14.19
N MET A 102 -1.08 7.03 -14.53
CA MET A 102 -1.43 7.32 -15.94
C MET A 102 -0.21 7.79 -16.77
N ALA A 103 0.66 8.61 -16.19
CA ALA A 103 1.89 9.03 -16.86
C ALA A 103 2.92 7.89 -16.94
N GLN A 104 3.00 7.05 -15.91
CA GLN A 104 3.87 5.87 -15.90
C GLN A 104 3.50 4.88 -17.02
N ALA A 105 2.22 4.72 -17.34
CA ALA A 105 1.74 3.83 -18.39
C ALA A 105 2.28 4.20 -19.80
N HIS A 106 2.58 5.48 -20.04
CA HIS A 106 3.22 5.93 -21.28
C HIS A 106 4.69 5.53 -21.41
N CYS A 107 5.34 5.10 -20.33
CA CYS A 107 6.73 4.66 -20.29
C CYS A 107 6.84 3.27 -19.60
N LYS A 108 5.97 2.34 -19.99
CA LYS A 108 5.83 1.01 -19.37
C LYS A 108 7.18 0.27 -19.26
N GLU A 109 8.06 0.41 -20.22
CA GLU A 109 9.40 -0.20 -20.23
C GLU A 109 10.31 0.29 -19.09
N ARG A 110 10.00 1.44 -18.48
CA ARG A 110 10.73 2.03 -17.34
C ARG A 110 10.06 1.76 -16.00
N LEU A 111 8.80 1.29 -16.01
CA LEU A 111 7.98 1.17 -14.81
C LEU A 111 8.59 0.21 -13.80
N GLU A 112 9.02 -0.97 -14.23
CA GLU A 112 9.65 -1.95 -13.36
C GLU A 112 10.93 -1.40 -12.69
N LYS A 113 11.78 -0.71 -13.47
CA LYS A 113 12.99 -0.07 -12.93
C LYS A 113 12.66 1.05 -11.94
N GLY A 114 11.69 1.88 -12.26
CA GLY A 114 11.24 2.99 -11.41
C GLY A 114 10.68 2.48 -10.09
N SER A 115 9.77 1.49 -10.14
CA SER A 115 9.18 0.87 -8.95
C SER A 115 10.24 0.18 -8.09
N ARG A 116 11.27 -0.43 -8.71
CA ARG A 116 12.40 -1.00 -7.97
C ARG A 116 13.18 0.08 -7.22
N ILE A 117 13.51 1.20 -7.86
CA ILE A 117 14.26 2.30 -7.22
C ILE A 117 13.48 2.84 -6.01
N VAL A 118 12.18 3.15 -6.19
CA VAL A 118 11.33 3.60 -5.07
C VAL A 118 11.26 2.54 -3.97
N GLY A 119 11.10 1.27 -4.32
CA GLY A 119 11.10 0.17 -3.36
C GLY A 119 12.41 0.05 -2.58
N GLU A 120 13.57 0.22 -3.23
CA GLU A 120 14.88 0.24 -2.57
C GLU A 120 15.00 1.40 -1.56
N GLU A 121 14.47 2.59 -1.89
CA GLU A 121 14.43 3.73 -0.97
C GLU A 121 13.48 3.50 0.22
N LEU A 122 12.27 2.96 -0.03
CA LEU A 122 11.34 2.56 1.03
C LEU A 122 12.01 1.58 2.00
N LYS A 123 12.65 0.55 1.48
CA LYS A 123 13.35 -0.45 2.28
C LYS A 123 14.48 0.16 3.11
N ALA A 124 15.28 1.06 2.52
CA ALA A 124 16.35 1.75 3.23
C ALA A 124 15.85 2.62 4.40
N LEU A 125 14.57 3.03 4.35
CA LEU A 125 13.88 3.78 5.41
C LEU A 125 13.18 2.88 6.43
N GLY A 126 13.25 1.54 6.29
CA GLY A 126 12.57 0.61 7.17
C GLY A 126 11.08 0.39 6.85
N ILE A 127 10.60 0.88 5.70
CA ILE A 127 9.27 0.59 5.18
C ILE A 127 9.35 -0.72 4.40
N ASN A 128 8.49 -1.68 4.69
CA ASN A 128 8.56 -3.01 4.10
C ASN A 128 7.30 -3.40 3.31
N PHE A 129 6.26 -2.54 3.30
CA PHE A 129 5.03 -2.80 2.58
C PHE A 129 4.47 -1.51 1.97
N ASN A 130 4.36 -1.48 0.64
CA ASN A 130 3.73 -0.38 -0.09
C ASN A 130 2.29 -0.73 -0.47
N LEU A 131 1.34 0.14 -0.12
CA LEU A 131 -0.07 0.02 -0.52
C LEU A 131 -0.25 0.57 -1.95
N ALA A 132 0.37 -0.08 -2.90
CA ALA A 132 0.38 0.14 -4.35
C ALA A 132 0.74 -1.19 -5.04
N PRO A 133 0.44 -1.36 -6.33
CA PRO A 133 -0.10 -0.41 -7.29
C PRO A 133 -1.62 -0.24 -7.22
N VAL A 134 -2.13 0.84 -7.84
CA VAL A 134 -3.56 1.03 -8.10
C VAL A 134 -3.98 0.15 -9.29
N LEU A 135 -4.98 -0.69 -9.07
CA LEU A 135 -5.55 -1.61 -10.08
C LEU A 135 -6.90 -1.13 -10.62
N ASP A 136 -7.39 0.01 -10.12
CA ASP A 136 -8.62 0.60 -10.59
C ASP A 136 -8.51 0.99 -12.06
N ILE A 137 -9.51 0.66 -12.85
CA ILE A 137 -9.60 1.02 -14.28
C ILE A 137 -10.40 2.32 -14.37
N ASN A 138 -9.84 3.37 -14.96
CA ASN A 138 -10.46 4.70 -15.04
C ASN A 138 -11.54 4.75 -16.14
N THR A 139 -12.57 3.90 -16.05
CA THR A 139 -13.67 3.84 -17.01
C THR A 139 -14.57 5.08 -16.93
N ASN A 140 -14.75 5.63 -15.74
CA ASN A 140 -15.49 6.88 -15.54
C ASN A 140 -14.52 8.07 -15.42
N ARG A 141 -14.40 8.85 -16.48
CA ARG A 141 -13.56 10.08 -16.50
C ARG A 141 -14.00 11.16 -15.51
N LYS A 142 -15.21 11.06 -14.95
CA LYS A 142 -15.73 11.98 -13.92
C LYS A 142 -15.44 11.49 -12.50
N ASN A 143 -14.77 10.32 -12.36
CA ASN A 143 -14.40 9.79 -11.06
C ASN A 143 -13.54 10.82 -10.30
N PRO A 144 -13.96 11.25 -9.09
CA PRO A 144 -13.27 12.31 -8.36
C PRO A 144 -12.03 11.83 -7.60
N VAL A 145 -11.82 10.51 -7.49
CA VAL A 145 -10.83 9.90 -6.58
C VAL A 145 -9.70 9.23 -7.35
N ILE A 146 -10.01 8.49 -8.40
CA ILE A 146 -9.04 7.67 -9.14
C ILE A 146 -8.35 8.48 -10.23
N GLY A 147 -9.03 8.79 -11.33
CA GLY A 147 -8.46 9.62 -12.39
C GLY A 147 -7.04 9.20 -12.77
N ILE A 148 -6.10 10.14 -12.64
CA ILE A 148 -4.68 9.94 -12.98
C ILE A 148 -3.93 8.96 -12.09
N ARG A 149 -4.53 8.47 -10.99
CA ARG A 149 -3.98 7.41 -10.15
C ARG A 149 -4.10 6.03 -10.83
N SER A 150 -4.98 5.87 -11.81
CA SER A 150 -5.07 4.67 -12.64
C SER A 150 -3.99 4.65 -13.72
N PHE A 151 -3.52 3.47 -14.09
CA PHE A 151 -2.64 3.28 -15.27
C PHE A 151 -3.37 3.48 -16.60
N GLY A 152 -4.72 3.38 -16.63
CA GLY A 152 -5.46 3.54 -17.87
C GLY A 152 -6.96 3.26 -17.77
N GLU A 153 -7.59 3.27 -18.94
CA GLU A 153 -9.04 3.17 -19.10
C GLU A 153 -9.49 1.76 -19.55
N ASN A 154 -8.58 0.76 -19.55
CA ASN A 154 -8.89 -0.62 -19.87
C ASN A 154 -8.09 -1.61 -19.01
N ALA A 155 -8.67 -2.79 -18.79
CA ALA A 155 -8.12 -3.81 -17.91
C ALA A 155 -6.72 -4.29 -18.33
N ASP A 156 -6.46 -4.48 -19.61
CA ASP A 156 -5.19 -5.01 -20.10
C ASP A 156 -4.04 -4.05 -19.83
N THR A 157 -4.22 -2.75 -20.10
CA THR A 157 -3.21 -1.72 -19.79
C THR A 157 -2.92 -1.66 -18.28
N VAL A 158 -3.97 -1.66 -17.45
CA VAL A 158 -3.82 -1.63 -15.99
C VAL A 158 -3.07 -2.87 -15.51
N THR A 159 -3.47 -4.05 -15.95
CA THR A 159 -2.85 -5.33 -15.60
C THR A 159 -1.36 -5.38 -15.98
N GLU A 160 -1.02 -5.03 -17.22
CA GLU A 160 0.37 -5.08 -17.67
C GLU A 160 1.27 -4.10 -16.92
N CYS A 161 0.81 -2.87 -16.69
CA CYS A 161 1.55 -1.88 -15.92
C CYS A 161 1.70 -2.32 -14.47
N ALA A 162 0.63 -2.81 -13.85
CA ALA A 162 0.66 -3.30 -12.48
C ALA A 162 1.63 -4.48 -12.31
N LYS A 163 1.66 -5.44 -13.24
CA LYS A 163 2.66 -6.53 -13.25
C LYS A 163 4.09 -5.99 -13.29
N CYS A 164 4.36 -4.95 -14.08
CA CYS A 164 5.68 -4.30 -14.08
C CYS A 164 6.01 -3.67 -12.73
N ALA A 165 5.06 -2.94 -12.12
CA ALA A 165 5.26 -2.32 -10.81
C ALA A 165 5.52 -3.36 -9.72
N VAL A 166 4.69 -4.42 -9.65
CA VAL A 166 4.84 -5.53 -8.70
C VAL A 166 6.22 -6.18 -8.83
N ARG A 167 6.66 -6.49 -10.07
CA ARG A 167 8.02 -7.04 -10.28
C ARG A 167 9.11 -6.11 -9.76
N GLY A 168 8.94 -4.79 -9.94
CA GLY A 168 9.87 -3.80 -9.43
C GLY A 168 9.96 -3.82 -7.90
N TYR A 169 8.83 -3.74 -7.20
CA TYR A 169 8.77 -3.83 -5.73
C TYR A 169 9.29 -5.15 -5.20
N THR A 170 8.94 -6.27 -5.84
CA THR A 170 9.43 -7.60 -5.46
C THR A 170 10.96 -7.69 -5.59
N LYS A 171 11.56 -7.15 -6.66
CA LYS A 171 13.02 -7.08 -6.83
C LYS A 171 13.71 -6.21 -5.78
N ALA A 172 13.03 -5.19 -5.26
CA ALA A 172 13.51 -4.39 -4.14
C ALA A 172 13.37 -5.11 -2.78
N GLY A 173 12.57 -6.17 -2.72
CA GLY A 173 12.23 -6.88 -1.49
C GLY A 173 11.21 -6.13 -0.63
N ILE A 174 10.28 -5.44 -1.27
CA ILE A 174 9.13 -4.75 -0.67
C ILE A 174 7.86 -5.55 -0.99
N LEU A 175 7.02 -5.76 0.02
CA LEU A 175 5.66 -6.23 -0.19
C LEU A 175 4.81 -5.13 -0.82
N CYS A 176 3.84 -5.52 -1.62
CA CYS A 176 2.91 -4.58 -2.25
C CYS A 176 1.48 -5.14 -2.25
N SER A 177 0.50 -4.25 -2.35
CA SER A 177 -0.92 -4.60 -2.37
C SER A 177 -1.65 -3.86 -3.47
N GLY A 178 -2.26 -4.61 -4.37
CA GLY A 178 -3.16 -4.04 -5.38
C GLY A 178 -4.44 -3.48 -4.78
N LYS A 179 -4.89 -2.31 -5.24
CA LYS A 179 -6.05 -1.60 -4.70
C LYS A 179 -6.81 -0.86 -5.81
N HIS A 180 -8.11 -0.57 -5.61
CA HIS A 180 -8.97 -0.75 -4.44
C HIS A 180 -10.02 -1.83 -4.74
N PHE A 181 -9.80 -3.03 -4.29
CA PHE A 181 -10.73 -4.13 -4.54
C PHE A 181 -12.16 -3.80 -4.08
N PRO A 182 -13.20 -4.14 -4.87
CA PRO A 182 -13.19 -4.86 -6.15
C PRO A 182 -13.03 -3.99 -7.40
N GLY A 183 -12.74 -2.69 -7.26
CA GLY A 183 -12.57 -1.70 -8.32
C GLY A 183 -13.34 -0.42 -8.00
N HIS A 184 -12.65 0.72 -8.04
CA HIS A 184 -13.21 2.03 -7.69
C HIS A 184 -13.24 3.00 -8.89
N GLY A 185 -12.71 2.60 -10.04
CA GLY A 185 -12.50 3.50 -11.17
C GLY A 185 -13.77 3.93 -11.92
N ASP A 186 -14.85 3.14 -11.84
CA ASP A 186 -16.14 3.43 -12.49
C ASP A 186 -17.14 4.16 -11.56
N THR A 187 -16.81 4.40 -10.31
CA THR A 187 -17.68 5.09 -9.37
C THR A 187 -17.72 6.60 -9.64
N ASP A 188 -18.83 7.25 -9.27
CA ASP A 188 -19.03 8.69 -9.38
C ASP A 188 -18.94 9.42 -8.03
N THR A 189 -18.69 8.67 -6.95
CA THR A 189 -18.73 9.16 -5.58
C THR A 189 -17.42 8.85 -4.87
N ASP A 190 -16.89 9.81 -4.12
CA ASP A 190 -15.76 9.61 -3.23
C ASP A 190 -16.16 8.74 -2.04
N SER A 191 -15.48 7.60 -1.86
CA SER A 191 -15.73 6.66 -0.76
C SER A 191 -15.45 7.24 0.63
N HIS A 192 -14.71 8.36 0.74
CA HIS A 192 -14.52 9.08 1.99
C HIS A 192 -15.73 9.95 2.38
N LEU A 193 -16.62 10.27 1.42
CA LEU A 193 -17.77 11.14 1.62
C LEU A 193 -19.08 10.37 1.68
N ALA A 194 -19.22 9.30 0.89
CA ALA A 194 -20.41 8.47 0.85
C ALA A 194 -20.09 7.06 0.36
N LEU A 195 -21.02 6.12 0.53
CA LEU A 195 -20.89 4.77 -0.01
C LEU A 195 -21.01 4.79 -1.54
N PRO A 196 -19.93 4.50 -2.29
CA PRO A 196 -20.01 4.43 -3.74
C PRO A 196 -20.82 3.19 -4.15
N LEU A 197 -21.61 3.33 -5.21
CA LEU A 197 -22.42 2.26 -5.76
C LEU A 197 -21.97 1.94 -7.19
N LEU A 198 -21.60 0.70 -7.41
CA LEU A 198 -21.30 0.17 -8.74
C LEU A 198 -22.46 -0.70 -9.23
N LYS A 199 -23.13 -0.26 -10.29
CA LYS A 199 -24.32 -0.96 -10.85
C LYS A 199 -23.90 -1.87 -12.00
N LYS A 200 -23.04 -2.88 -11.71
CA LYS A 200 -22.59 -3.89 -12.66
C LYS A 200 -23.00 -5.27 -12.18
N SER A 201 -23.31 -6.17 -13.09
CA SER A 201 -23.46 -7.59 -12.80
C SER A 201 -22.10 -8.21 -12.46
N MET A 202 -22.10 -9.38 -11.83
CA MET A 202 -20.87 -10.10 -11.54
C MET A 202 -20.09 -10.44 -12.81
N GLU A 203 -20.78 -10.81 -13.88
CA GLU A 203 -20.15 -11.11 -15.18
C GLU A 203 -19.44 -9.88 -15.79
N GLU A 204 -20.01 -8.68 -15.61
CA GLU A 204 -19.38 -7.43 -16.07
C GLU A 204 -18.16 -7.09 -15.22
N LEU A 205 -18.25 -7.27 -13.88
CA LEU A 205 -17.12 -7.05 -12.96
C LEU A 205 -15.95 -8.00 -13.26
N GLU A 206 -16.22 -9.27 -13.51
CA GLU A 206 -15.19 -10.28 -13.85
C GLU A 206 -14.44 -9.93 -15.15
N LYS A 207 -15.15 -9.35 -16.12
CA LYS A 207 -14.55 -8.96 -17.41
C LYS A 207 -13.71 -7.69 -17.32
N GLU A 208 -13.97 -6.85 -16.37
CA GLU A 208 -13.35 -5.51 -16.30
C GLU A 208 -12.67 -5.28 -14.94
N GLU A 209 -13.40 -4.90 -13.89
CA GLU A 209 -12.83 -4.44 -12.63
C GLU A 209 -12.00 -5.51 -11.90
N LEU A 210 -12.45 -6.76 -11.90
CA LEU A 210 -11.79 -7.86 -11.19
C LEU A 210 -10.59 -8.44 -11.94
N LYS A 211 -10.56 -8.30 -13.26
CA LYS A 211 -9.51 -8.88 -14.10
C LYS A 211 -8.07 -8.49 -13.66
N PRO A 212 -7.73 -7.22 -13.37
CA PRO A 212 -6.39 -6.88 -12.90
C PRO A 212 -6.02 -7.56 -11.58
N PHE A 213 -6.98 -7.76 -10.68
CA PHE A 213 -6.75 -8.44 -9.40
C PHE A 213 -6.48 -9.93 -9.61
N GLU A 214 -7.32 -10.60 -10.40
CA GLU A 214 -7.16 -12.02 -10.72
C GLU A 214 -5.81 -12.28 -11.41
N ASP A 215 -5.48 -11.49 -12.43
CA ASP A 215 -4.25 -11.62 -13.19
C ASP A 215 -2.98 -11.37 -12.33
N LEU A 216 -3.07 -10.56 -11.25
CA LEU A 216 -1.94 -10.33 -10.36
C LEU A 216 -1.77 -11.42 -9.29
N ILE A 217 -2.86 -12.04 -8.83
CA ILE A 217 -2.78 -13.16 -7.87
C ILE A 217 -1.99 -14.34 -8.47
N HIS A 218 -2.05 -14.51 -9.78
CA HIS A 218 -1.39 -15.60 -10.52
C HIS A 218 -0.07 -15.18 -11.19
N ALA A 219 0.47 -13.98 -10.92
CA ALA A 219 1.65 -13.42 -11.60
C ALA A 219 2.98 -13.72 -10.91
#